data_cb0161c90f849b51d665c7e25db07e37
#
_entry.id   cb0161c90f849b51d665c7e25db07e37
#
_cell.length_a   1.000
_cell.length_b   1.000
_cell.length_c   1.000
_cell.angle_alpha   90.00
_cell.angle_beta   90.00
_cell.angle_gamma   90.00
#
_symmetry.space_group_name_H-M   'P 1'
#
loop_
_entity.id
_entity.type
_entity.pdbx_description
1 polymer ?
#
loop_
_entity_poly.entity_id
_entity_poly.type
_entity_poly.pdbx_seq_one_letter_code
_entity_poly.pdbx_strand_id
1 'polypeptide(L)'
;SIRYSFESGDFLSSNCHCSMCRRTSGAAFISWMAIPLTSFKYNKGTPKKLISSSHGTRYFCKDCGTPLTCLLDEYPKYIYVTICSLDKPQDFKPNGDMYIEDMLDWVKT
;
A
#
# COMPACT_ATOMS: atom_id res chain seq x y z
N SER A 1 -10.00 15.22 4.65
CA SER A 1 -8.90 14.38 4.18
C SER A 1 -8.39 13.48 5.29
N ILE A 2 -7.66 12.43 4.90
CA ILE A 2 -7.10 11.48 5.84
C ILE A 2 -5.61 11.77 5.99
N ARG A 3 -5.14 11.74 7.24
CA ARG A 3 -3.72 11.93 7.55
C ARG A 3 -3.24 10.77 8.41
N TYR A 4 -2.02 10.31 8.16
CA TYR A 4 -1.38 9.28 8.95
C TYR A 4 0.12 9.57 9.07
N SER A 5 0.76 8.92 10.05
CA SER A 5 2.19 9.06 10.26
C SER A 5 2.80 7.76 10.79
N PHE A 6 4.12 7.65 10.65
CA PHE A 6 4.91 6.54 11.17
C PHE A 6 6.32 7.04 11.47
N GLU A 7 7.03 6.31 12.33
CA GLU A 7 8.41 6.66 12.67
C GLU A 7 9.33 6.35 11.48
N SER A 8 10.38 7.16 11.33
CA SER A 8 11.36 6.93 10.28
C SER A 8 12.16 5.65 10.51
N GLY A 9 12.63 5.04 9.42
CA GLY A 9 13.40 3.80 9.46
C GLY A 9 13.65 3.30 8.06
N ASP A 10 14.38 2.20 7.96
CA ASP A 10 14.60 1.49 6.70
C ASP A 10 13.54 0.41 6.56
N PHE A 11 12.65 0.57 5.60
CA PHE A 11 11.53 -0.33 5.42
C PHE A 11 11.63 -1.09 4.11
N LEU A 12 11.14 -2.33 4.12
CA LEU A 12 10.98 -3.10 2.89
C LEU A 12 9.89 -2.46 2.05
N SER A 13 10.16 -2.30 0.76
CA SER A 13 9.22 -1.71 -0.18
C SER A 13 9.29 -2.43 -1.51
N SER A 14 8.16 -2.50 -2.19
CA SER A 14 8.09 -3.16 -3.48
C SER A 14 6.89 -2.70 -4.29
N ASN A 15 6.99 -2.89 -5.60
CA ASN A 15 5.87 -2.70 -6.51
C ASN A 15 5.10 -4.01 -6.60
N CYS A 16 3.82 -3.99 -6.27
CA CYS A 16 2.97 -5.18 -6.33
C CYS A 16 2.18 -5.20 -7.64
N HIS A 17 2.43 -6.20 -8.46
CA HIS A 17 1.83 -6.34 -9.79
C HIS A 17 0.62 -7.28 -9.81
N CYS A 18 0.18 -7.78 -8.67
CA CYS A 18 -0.92 -8.74 -8.63
C CYS A 18 -2.22 -8.12 -9.15
N SER A 19 -3.12 -8.97 -9.64
CA SER A 19 -4.38 -8.52 -10.23
C SER A 19 -5.26 -7.74 -9.24
N MET A 20 -5.21 -8.09 -7.96
CA MET A 20 -5.98 -7.37 -6.94
C MET A 20 -5.47 -5.93 -6.76
N CYS A 21 -4.15 -5.74 -6.72
CA CYS A 21 -3.57 -4.40 -6.63
C CYS A 21 -3.93 -3.56 -7.84
N ARG A 22 -3.88 -4.15 -9.04
CA ARG A 22 -4.26 -3.45 -10.27
C ARG A 22 -5.74 -3.05 -10.25
N ARG A 23 -6.62 -3.96 -9.87
CA ARG A 23 -8.06 -3.72 -9.90
C ARG A 23 -8.53 -2.75 -8.82
N THR A 24 -7.94 -2.81 -7.64
CA THR A 24 -8.33 -1.91 -6.55
C THR A 24 -7.83 -0.48 -6.76
N SER A 25 -6.79 -0.29 -7.57
CA SER A 25 -6.19 1.02 -7.83
C SER A 25 -6.46 1.57 -9.22
N GLY A 26 -6.75 0.69 -10.18
CA GLY A 26 -6.83 1.09 -11.59
C GLY A 26 -5.48 1.44 -12.18
N ALA A 27 -4.38 1.03 -11.53
CA ALA A 27 -3.01 1.30 -11.97
C ALA A 27 -2.32 0.01 -12.36
N ALA A 28 -1.18 0.12 -13.05
CA ALA A 28 -0.41 -1.04 -13.48
C ALA A 28 0.15 -1.85 -12.30
N PHE A 29 0.43 -1.18 -11.19
CA PHE A 29 0.89 -1.78 -9.94
C PHE A 29 0.71 -0.77 -8.81
N ILE A 30 0.83 -1.25 -7.57
CA ILE A 30 0.86 -0.38 -6.39
C ILE A 30 2.23 -0.51 -5.74
N SER A 31 2.85 0.62 -5.40
CA SER A 31 4.08 0.65 -4.62
C SER A 31 3.73 0.65 -3.14
N TRP A 32 4.15 -0.39 -2.42
CA TRP A 32 3.86 -0.59 -1.01
C TRP A 32 5.12 -0.50 -0.17
N MET A 33 4.98 -0.04 1.07
CA MET A 33 6.04 -0.06 2.06
C MET A 33 5.53 -0.69 3.35
N ALA A 34 6.30 -1.65 3.89
CA ALA A 34 5.93 -2.35 5.13
C ALA A 34 6.36 -1.54 6.33
N ILE A 35 5.40 -1.09 7.13
CA ILE A 35 5.64 -0.29 8.33
C ILE A 35 5.29 -1.13 9.55
N PRO A 36 6.15 -1.18 10.59
CA PRO A 36 5.74 -1.84 11.83
C PRO A 36 4.45 -1.24 12.36
N LEU A 37 3.48 -2.08 12.65
CA LEU A 37 2.15 -1.62 13.07
C LEU A 37 2.23 -0.74 14.32
N THR A 38 3.20 -1.00 15.20
CA THR A 38 3.39 -0.24 16.43
C THR A 38 3.83 1.21 16.20
N SER A 39 4.41 1.52 15.02
CA SER A 39 4.87 2.88 14.72
C SER A 39 3.90 3.65 13.83
N PHE A 40 2.82 3.02 13.38
CA PHE A 40 1.84 3.63 12.49
C PHE A 40 0.63 4.13 13.25
N LYS A 41 0.10 5.29 12.83
CA LYS A 41 -1.22 5.71 13.31
C LYS A 41 -1.89 6.65 12.30
N TYR A 42 -3.22 6.60 12.28
CA TYR A 42 -4.02 7.60 11.60
C TYR A 42 -4.19 8.79 12.54
N ASN A 43 -3.85 9.97 12.04
CA ASN A 43 -3.91 11.21 12.82
C ASN A 43 -5.20 11.99 12.58
N LYS A 44 -5.80 11.83 11.41
CA LYS A 44 -7.00 12.57 11.02
C LYS A 44 -7.82 11.74 10.05
N GLY A 45 -9.13 11.74 10.26
CA GLY A 45 -10.07 11.04 9.40
C GLY A 45 -10.12 9.55 9.65
N THR A 46 -11.11 8.91 9.06
CA THR A 46 -11.31 7.45 9.17
C THR A 46 -11.38 6.86 7.78
N PRO A 47 -10.47 5.95 7.42
CA PRO A 47 -10.50 5.32 6.11
C PRO A 47 -11.67 4.34 6.02
N LYS A 48 -12.12 4.10 4.80
CA LYS A 48 -13.13 3.08 4.54
C LYS A 48 -12.44 1.74 4.30
N LYS A 49 -13.06 0.69 4.81
CA LYS A 49 -12.55 -0.67 4.79
C LYS A 49 -13.09 -1.42 3.56
N LEU A 50 -12.19 -2.15 2.89
CA LEU A 50 -12.54 -3.08 1.83
C LEU A 50 -11.87 -4.41 2.12
N ILE A 51 -12.70 -5.45 2.30
CA ILE A 51 -12.17 -6.81 2.46
C ILE A 51 -11.91 -7.33 1.05
N SER A 52 -10.64 -7.30 0.63
CA SER A 52 -10.25 -7.65 -0.74
C SER A 52 -10.08 -9.14 -0.96
N SER A 53 -9.84 -9.89 0.13
CA SER A 53 -9.73 -11.35 0.11
C SER A 53 -9.95 -11.90 1.50
N SER A 54 -9.95 -13.23 1.64
CA SER A 54 -10.07 -13.86 2.95
C SER A 54 -8.87 -13.56 3.88
N HIS A 55 -7.75 -13.07 3.33
CA HIS A 55 -6.52 -12.84 4.09
C HIS A 55 -6.04 -11.39 4.06
N GLY A 56 -6.74 -10.50 3.39
CA GLY A 56 -6.29 -9.12 3.25
C GLY A 56 -7.41 -8.12 3.37
N THR A 57 -7.15 -7.02 4.09
CA THR A 57 -8.09 -5.92 4.26
C THR A 57 -7.43 -4.63 3.79
N ARG A 58 -8.09 -3.93 2.88
CA ARG A 58 -7.59 -2.67 2.32
C ARG A 58 -8.38 -1.51 2.87
N TYR A 59 -7.70 -0.37 3.02
CA TYR A 59 -8.31 0.86 3.49
C TYR A 59 -8.06 1.97 2.48
N PHE A 60 -9.07 2.76 2.23
CA PHE A 60 -9.01 3.84 1.25
C PHE A 60 -9.79 5.07 1.73
N CYS A 61 -9.52 6.20 1.11
CA CYS A 61 -10.24 7.43 1.40
C CYS A 61 -11.60 7.39 0.70
N LYS A 62 -12.68 7.45 1.48
CA LYS A 62 -14.03 7.40 0.91
C LYS A 62 -14.38 8.62 0.06
N ASP A 63 -13.69 9.74 0.29
CA ASP A 63 -14.01 10.99 -0.40
C ASP A 63 -13.34 11.10 -1.77
N CYS A 64 -12.13 10.57 -1.92
CA CYS A 64 -11.38 10.65 -3.18
C CYS A 64 -10.94 9.29 -3.74
N GLY A 65 -11.17 8.21 -3.00
CA GLY A 65 -10.86 6.85 -3.45
C GLY A 65 -9.40 6.43 -3.34
N THR A 66 -8.51 7.28 -2.81
CA THR A 66 -7.09 6.97 -2.72
C THR A 66 -6.85 5.72 -1.88
N PRO A 67 -6.19 4.67 -2.44
CA PRO A 67 -5.75 3.52 -1.64
C PRO A 67 -4.70 3.98 -0.63
N LEU A 68 -4.88 3.63 0.63
CA LEU A 68 -4.03 4.12 1.72
C LEU A 68 -3.19 3.01 2.33
N THR A 69 -3.83 1.97 2.88
CA THR A 69 -3.13 0.93 3.61
C THR A 69 -3.73 -0.44 3.35
N CYS A 70 -2.97 -1.47 3.73
CA CYS A 70 -3.41 -2.86 3.65
C CYS A 70 -2.90 -3.63 4.86
N LEU A 71 -3.76 -4.45 5.44
CA LEU A 71 -3.38 -5.39 6.50
C LEU A 71 -3.49 -6.81 5.92
N LEU A 72 -2.43 -7.61 6.14
CA LEU A 72 -2.39 -9.00 5.70
C LEU A 72 -2.31 -9.92 6.90
N ASP A 73 -3.13 -10.97 6.93
CA ASP A 73 -3.13 -11.94 8.02
C ASP A 73 -1.80 -12.67 8.15
N GLU A 74 -1.10 -12.87 7.02
CA GLU A 74 0.21 -13.53 6.99
C GLU A 74 1.29 -12.74 7.72
N TYR A 75 1.15 -11.42 7.80
CA TYR A 75 2.15 -10.52 8.37
C TYR A 75 1.50 -9.57 9.38
N PRO A 76 1.02 -10.09 10.51
CA PRO A 76 0.18 -9.31 11.44
C PRO A 76 0.92 -8.18 12.17
N LYS A 77 2.25 -8.17 12.11
CA LYS A 77 3.06 -7.13 12.76
C LYS A 77 3.27 -5.90 11.89
N TYR A 78 2.81 -5.94 10.65
CA TYR A 78 3.04 -4.86 9.68
C TYR A 78 1.74 -4.31 9.14
N ILE A 79 1.78 -3.04 8.78
CA ILE A 79 0.78 -2.40 7.94
C ILE A 79 1.50 -1.93 6.69
N TYR A 80 0.90 -2.15 5.53
CA TYR A 80 1.47 -1.74 4.26
C TYR A 80 0.84 -0.41 3.85
N VAL A 81 1.68 0.59 3.59
CA VAL A 81 1.21 1.90 3.14
C VAL A 81 1.52 2.06 1.66
N THR A 82 0.63 2.71 0.94
CA THR A 82 0.90 3.07 -0.46
C THR A 82 1.91 4.22 -0.47
N ILE A 83 3.03 4.02 -1.15
CA ILE A 83 4.09 5.05 -1.20
C ILE A 83 3.56 6.34 -1.83
N CYS A 84 2.72 6.21 -2.88
CA CYS A 84 2.22 7.38 -3.60
C CYS A 84 1.16 8.18 -2.82
N SER A 85 0.66 7.68 -1.69
CA SER A 85 -0.20 8.47 -0.81
C SER A 85 0.58 9.30 0.21
N LEU A 86 1.91 9.13 0.29
CA LEU A 86 2.77 9.91 1.17
C LEU A 86 2.92 11.33 0.64
N ASP A 87 3.21 12.27 1.53
CA ASP A 87 3.44 13.68 1.14
C ASP A 87 4.66 13.83 0.25
N LYS A 88 5.71 13.01 0.48
CA LYS A 88 6.96 13.06 -0.28
C LYS A 88 7.32 11.69 -0.84
N PRO A 89 6.56 11.18 -1.79
CA PRO A 89 6.77 9.81 -2.29
C PRO A 89 8.13 9.61 -2.97
N GLN A 90 8.76 10.66 -3.46
CA GLN A 90 10.08 10.58 -4.09
C GLN A 90 11.17 10.14 -3.12
N ASP A 91 10.95 10.33 -1.82
CA ASP A 91 11.93 9.95 -0.80
C ASP A 91 11.91 8.43 -0.51
N PHE A 92 10.97 7.68 -1.06
CA PHE A 92 10.74 6.29 -0.71
C PHE A 92 10.70 5.40 -1.96
N LYS A 93 11.84 5.23 -2.60
CA LYS A 93 11.94 4.41 -3.80
C LYS A 93 11.72 2.93 -3.48
N PRO A 94 10.85 2.22 -4.21
CA PRO A 94 10.68 0.78 -4.01
C PRO A 94 11.96 0.00 -4.28
N ASN A 95 12.22 -1.04 -3.48
CA ASN A 95 13.42 -1.85 -3.58
C ASN A 95 13.29 -3.02 -4.56
N GLY A 96 12.07 -3.39 -4.96
CA GLY A 96 11.87 -4.54 -5.83
C GLY A 96 10.46 -4.64 -6.34
N ASP A 97 10.15 -5.79 -6.91
CA ASP A 97 8.85 -6.10 -7.50
C ASP A 97 8.33 -7.42 -6.96
N MET A 98 7.02 -7.47 -6.68
CA MET A 98 6.32 -8.69 -6.26
C MET A 98 5.30 -9.10 -7.31
N TYR A 99 5.07 -10.41 -7.40
CA TYR A 99 4.13 -11.00 -8.36
C TYR A 99 4.48 -10.62 -9.79
N ILE A 100 5.76 -10.79 -10.13
CA ILE A 100 6.29 -10.42 -11.46
C ILE A 100 5.65 -11.23 -12.58
N GLU A 101 5.14 -12.42 -12.28
CA GLU A 101 4.42 -13.26 -13.25
C GLU A 101 3.12 -12.60 -13.72
N ASP A 102 2.57 -11.68 -12.91
CA ASP A 102 1.36 -10.94 -13.24
C ASP A 102 1.65 -9.55 -13.81
N MET A 103 2.93 -9.18 -13.92
CA MET A 103 3.35 -7.88 -14.45
C MET A 103 2.88 -7.70 -15.89
N LEU A 104 2.30 -6.55 -16.18
CA LEU A 104 1.87 -6.24 -17.54
C LEU A 104 3.08 -6.15 -18.48
N ASP A 105 2.92 -6.65 -19.71
CA ASP A 105 4.04 -6.71 -20.65
C ASP A 105 4.65 -5.34 -20.95
N TRP A 106 3.82 -4.32 -21.05
CA TRP A 106 4.30 -2.97 -21.34
C TRP A 106 4.98 -2.30 -20.14
N VAL A 107 4.93 -2.89 -18.95
CA VAL A 107 5.66 -2.45 -17.76
C VAL A 107 7.07 -3.03 -17.73
N LYS A 108 7.29 -4.17 -18.37
CA LYS A 108 8.54 -4.93 -18.37
C LYS A 108 9.64 -4.35 -19.24
N THR A 109 9.64 -3.15 -19.59
CA THR A 109 10.64 -2.57 -20.51
C THR A 109 12.07 -2.59 -19.98
#